data_c7bb9cec846c5f849381a14b400efb35
#
_entry.id   c7bb9cec846c5f849381a14b400efb35
#
_cell.length_a   1.000
_cell.length_b   1.000
_cell.length_c   1.000
_cell.angle_alpha   90.00
_cell.angle_beta   90.00
_cell.angle_gamma   90.00
#
_symmetry.space_group_name_H-M   'P 1'
#
loop_
_entity.id
_entity.type
_entity.pdbx_description
1 polymer ?
#
loop_
_entity_poly.entity_id
_entity_poly.type
_entity_poly.pdbx_seq_one_letter_code
_entity_poly.pdbx_strand_id
1 'polypeptide(L)'
;IVVLIILATVSINMLFGENGLVTTANMATLMSEFSTYIEEKEMFDASKKLEDLNYDEETLNASKGSLAYDEQVREGNITTVIPSMKDGYLDKFEIIKGELYVNTADDLEIRVAQALGLNVNPYLIIDGVLMSANQNLGLQTGSNTLTIPGSVTAIGAGAFSGVKGLKEVIIPGTVQEIRADAFSYNTEIEK
;
A
#
# COMPACT_ATOMS: atom_id res chain seq x y z
N ILE A 1 -9.37 -7.69 20.70
CA ILE A 1 -10.29 -8.86 20.57
C ILE A 1 -10.59 -9.10 19.09
N VAL A 2 -10.84 -8.08 18.28
CA VAL A 2 -11.14 -8.22 16.84
C VAL A 2 -9.94 -8.81 16.07
N VAL A 3 -8.72 -8.39 16.34
CA VAL A 3 -7.49 -8.89 15.69
C VAL A 3 -7.26 -10.37 15.95
N LEU A 4 -7.57 -10.84 17.16
CA LEU A 4 -7.43 -12.26 17.53
C LEU A 4 -8.40 -13.15 16.76
N ILE A 5 -9.58 -12.63 16.41
CA ILE A 5 -10.59 -13.34 15.61
C ILE A 5 -10.18 -13.36 14.13
N ILE A 6 -9.61 -12.28 13.60
CA ILE A 6 -9.10 -12.23 12.22
C ILE A 6 -7.93 -13.22 12.05
N LEU A 7 -7.00 -13.28 13.00
CA LEU A 7 -5.90 -14.26 13.00
C LEU A 7 -6.41 -15.73 13.06
N ALA A 8 -7.54 -15.96 13.72
CA ALA A 8 -8.15 -17.30 13.81
C ALA A 8 -8.97 -17.69 12.56
N THR A 9 -9.46 -16.71 11.80
CA THR A 9 -10.28 -16.95 10.59
C THR A 9 -9.47 -16.91 9.30
N VAL A 10 -8.24 -16.36 9.30
CA VAL A 10 -7.29 -16.53 8.18
C VAL A 10 -6.93 -18.02 8.14
N SER A 11 -7.73 -18.73 7.39
CA SER A 11 -7.77 -20.18 7.35
C SER A 11 -6.40 -20.77 7.14
N ILE A 12 -6.09 -21.76 7.93
CA ILE A 12 -5.04 -22.78 7.78
C ILE A 12 -4.77 -23.15 6.29
N ASN A 13 -5.75 -23.03 5.41
CA ASN A 13 -5.61 -23.30 3.97
C ASN A 13 -4.69 -22.30 3.21
N MET A 14 -4.42 -21.11 3.73
CA MET A 14 -3.39 -20.21 3.18
C MET A 14 -1.97 -20.60 3.61
N LEU A 15 -1.83 -21.40 4.65
CA LEU A 15 -0.56 -21.76 5.27
C LEU A 15 0.18 -22.90 4.56
N PHE A 16 -0.46 -23.66 3.68
CA PHE A 16 0.12 -24.87 3.05
C PHE A 16 0.39 -24.72 1.55
N GLY A 17 0.73 -23.51 1.07
CA GLY A 17 1.35 -23.38 -0.25
C GLY A 17 2.75 -24.02 -0.28
N GLU A 18 3.19 -24.46 -1.44
CA GLU A 18 4.32 -25.37 -1.71
C GLU A 18 5.71 -25.09 -1.10
N ASN A 19 5.88 -24.08 -0.25
CA ASN A 19 7.21 -23.62 0.24
C ASN A 19 7.44 -23.73 1.77
N GLY A 20 6.73 -24.55 2.48
CA GLY A 20 7.15 -25.02 3.82
C GLY A 20 7.20 -23.99 4.98
N LEU A 21 7.84 -24.41 6.07
CA LEU A 21 7.89 -23.75 7.38
C LEU A 21 8.43 -22.30 7.38
N VAL A 22 9.37 -21.97 6.48
CA VAL A 22 10.00 -20.64 6.41
C VAL A 22 9.00 -19.58 5.93
N THR A 23 8.20 -19.93 4.93
CA THR A 23 7.14 -19.03 4.41
C THR A 23 6.08 -18.79 5.48
N THR A 24 5.74 -19.80 6.27
CA THR A 24 4.78 -19.70 7.38
C THR A 24 5.27 -18.76 8.48
N ALA A 25 6.54 -18.85 8.86
CA ALA A 25 7.15 -17.99 9.88
C ALA A 25 7.20 -16.52 9.39
N ASN A 26 7.62 -16.30 8.14
CA ASN A 26 7.65 -14.98 7.54
C ASN A 26 6.25 -14.38 7.44
N MET A 27 5.26 -15.17 7.02
CA MET A 27 3.86 -14.72 6.97
C MET A 27 3.34 -14.33 8.34
N ALA A 28 3.60 -15.13 9.39
CA ALA A 28 3.17 -14.80 10.75
C ALA A 28 3.81 -13.52 11.28
N THR A 29 5.08 -13.29 10.96
CA THR A 29 5.80 -12.06 11.31
C THR A 29 5.18 -10.85 10.61
N LEU A 30 4.96 -10.92 9.29
CA LEU A 30 4.33 -9.87 8.52
C LEU A 30 2.90 -9.58 8.99
N MET A 31 2.12 -10.62 9.27
CA MET A 31 0.76 -10.45 9.81
C MET A 31 0.78 -9.72 11.15
N SER A 32 1.73 -10.06 12.03
CA SER A 32 1.88 -9.38 13.32
C SER A 32 2.27 -7.91 13.13
N GLU A 33 3.22 -7.62 12.25
CA GLU A 33 3.68 -6.25 11.97
C GLU A 33 2.57 -5.40 11.36
N PHE A 34 1.94 -5.87 10.30
CA PHE A 34 0.87 -5.14 9.61
C PHE A 34 -0.37 -4.95 10.50
N SER A 35 -0.69 -5.96 11.34
CA SER A 35 -1.77 -5.80 12.34
C SER A 35 -1.45 -4.71 13.35
N THR A 36 -0.20 -4.60 13.80
CA THR A 36 0.23 -3.52 14.69
C THR A 36 0.08 -2.15 14.02
N TYR A 37 0.44 -2.03 12.74
CA TYR A 37 0.28 -0.77 12.00
C TYR A 37 -1.18 -0.36 11.85
N ILE A 38 -2.07 -1.33 11.61
CA ILE A 38 -3.52 -1.08 11.56
C ILE A 38 -4.02 -0.60 12.93
N GLU A 39 -3.65 -1.29 14.01
CA GLU A 39 -4.06 -0.93 15.37
C GLU A 39 -3.60 0.48 15.77
N GLU A 40 -2.35 0.83 15.50
CA GLU A 40 -1.81 2.17 15.80
C GLU A 40 -2.53 3.26 15.00
N LYS A 41 -2.81 3.00 13.71
CA LYS A 41 -3.59 3.91 12.88
C LYS A 41 -5.02 4.10 13.42
N GLU A 42 -5.69 3.01 13.81
CA GLU A 42 -7.03 3.07 14.41
C GLU A 42 -7.03 3.84 15.75
N MET A 43 -6.00 3.66 16.57
CA MET A 43 -5.81 4.40 17.81
C MET A 43 -5.59 5.89 17.55
N PHE A 44 -4.79 6.23 16.54
CA PHE A 44 -4.59 7.62 16.14
C PHE A 44 -5.90 8.26 15.67
N ASP A 45 -6.67 7.59 14.82
CA ASP A 45 -7.97 8.07 14.34
C ASP A 45 -8.96 8.28 15.49
N ALA A 46 -8.99 7.33 16.45
CA ALA A 46 -9.83 7.45 17.62
C ALA A 46 -9.43 8.65 18.50
N SER A 47 -8.13 8.90 18.68
CA SER A 47 -7.63 10.06 19.43
C SER A 47 -8.02 11.36 18.76
N LYS A 48 -7.93 11.45 17.43
CA LYS A 48 -8.33 12.64 16.68
C LYS A 48 -9.84 12.89 16.77
N LYS A 49 -10.66 11.85 16.68
CA LYS A 49 -12.11 11.98 16.90
C LYS A 49 -12.44 12.48 18.32
N LEU A 50 -11.68 12.08 19.33
CA LEU A 50 -11.86 12.56 20.70
C LEU A 50 -11.42 14.03 20.85
N GLU A 51 -10.34 14.43 20.20
CA GLU A 51 -9.93 15.84 20.14
C GLU A 51 -11.01 16.70 19.49
N ASP A 52 -11.56 16.25 18.34
CA ASP A 52 -12.64 16.96 17.64
C ASP A 52 -13.91 17.13 18.48
N LEU A 53 -14.21 16.18 19.37
CA LEU A 53 -15.37 16.26 20.28
C LEU A 53 -15.19 17.31 21.40
N ASN A 54 -13.96 17.73 21.68
CA ASN A 54 -13.65 18.74 22.70
C ASN A 54 -13.62 20.18 22.14
N TYR A 55 -13.74 20.35 20.83
CA TYR A 55 -13.79 21.66 20.18
C TYR A 55 -15.22 22.17 20.07
N ASP A 56 -15.37 23.50 20.12
CA ASP A 56 -16.65 24.15 19.80
C ASP A 56 -16.98 23.98 18.30
N GLU A 57 -18.24 24.20 17.96
CA GLU A 57 -18.75 23.97 16.61
C GLU A 57 -18.09 24.85 15.54
N GLU A 58 -17.57 26.03 15.91
CA GLU A 58 -16.86 26.96 15.04
C GLU A 58 -15.46 26.45 14.74
N THR A 59 -14.75 25.97 15.74
CA THR A 59 -13.44 25.34 15.63
C THR A 59 -13.51 24.02 14.83
N LEU A 60 -14.58 23.22 15.06
CA LEU A 60 -14.83 21.98 14.32
C LEU A 60 -15.09 22.25 12.83
N ASN A 61 -15.82 23.28 12.48
CA ASN A 61 -16.09 23.64 11.08
C ASN A 61 -14.85 24.23 10.39
N ALA A 62 -14.01 24.94 11.10
CA ALA A 62 -12.72 25.39 10.62
C ALA A 62 -11.74 24.21 10.39
N SER A 63 -11.80 23.18 11.23
CA SER A 63 -10.95 21.99 11.12
C SER A 63 -11.45 20.96 10.10
N LYS A 64 -12.76 20.90 9.80
CA LYS A 64 -13.33 20.02 8.78
C LYS A 64 -12.85 20.29 7.35
N GLY A 65 -12.30 21.48 7.11
CA GLY A 65 -11.61 21.82 5.85
C GLY A 65 -10.09 21.69 5.96
N SER A 66 -9.55 21.43 7.15
CA SER A 66 -8.11 21.38 7.33
C SER A 66 -7.61 19.99 6.99
N LEU A 67 -6.80 19.98 6.04
CA LEU A 67 -5.81 19.05 5.55
C LEU A 67 -4.87 18.47 6.63
N ALA A 68 -5.10 18.74 7.93
CA ALA A 68 -4.15 18.41 9.00
C ALA A 68 -3.79 16.92 9.03
N TYR A 69 -4.73 16.03 8.70
CA TYR A 69 -4.47 14.61 8.60
C TYR A 69 -3.64 14.28 7.34
N ASP A 70 -4.06 14.80 6.18
CA ASP A 70 -3.38 14.62 4.89
C ASP A 70 -2.02 15.35 4.84
N GLU A 71 -1.88 16.52 5.47
CA GLU A 71 -0.62 17.25 5.52
C GLU A 71 0.42 16.58 6.39
N GLN A 72 0.05 16.07 7.56
CA GLN A 72 0.99 15.35 8.43
C GLN A 72 1.53 14.07 7.78
N VAL A 73 0.74 13.44 6.92
CA VAL A 73 1.13 12.26 6.16
C VAL A 73 1.90 12.63 4.89
N ARG A 74 1.52 13.71 4.20
CA ARG A 74 2.25 14.23 3.02
C ARG A 74 3.65 14.73 3.34
N GLU A 75 3.88 15.24 4.55
CA GLU A 75 5.21 15.68 5.00
C GLU A 75 6.14 14.54 5.46
N GLY A 76 5.81 13.29 5.10
CA GLY A 76 6.65 12.13 5.41
C GLY A 76 6.54 11.63 6.85
N ASN A 77 5.49 11.98 7.56
CA ASN A 77 5.38 11.72 9.00
C ASN A 77 4.42 10.56 9.32
N ILE A 78 4.43 9.50 8.49
CA ILE A 78 3.65 8.28 8.77
C ILE A 78 3.97 7.69 10.16
N THR A 79 5.18 7.90 10.66
CA THR A 79 5.62 7.48 11.99
C THR A 79 4.94 8.25 13.13
N THR A 80 4.30 9.40 12.85
CA THR A 80 3.42 10.07 13.84
C THR A 80 2.13 9.29 14.03
N VAL A 81 1.62 8.67 12.97
CA VAL A 81 0.40 7.87 12.99
C VAL A 81 0.69 6.44 13.41
N ILE A 82 1.80 5.89 12.95
CA ILE A 82 2.25 4.50 13.18
C ILE A 82 3.68 4.52 13.75
N PRO A 83 3.85 4.78 15.06
CA PRO A 83 5.17 4.95 15.68
C PRO A 83 6.06 3.71 15.63
N SER A 84 5.47 2.51 15.56
CA SER A 84 6.21 1.24 15.50
C SER A 84 6.69 0.86 14.10
N MET A 85 6.36 1.66 13.08
CA MET A 85 6.71 1.34 11.70
C MET A 85 8.22 1.23 11.52
N LYS A 86 8.66 0.11 10.97
CA LYS A 86 10.06 -0.15 10.69
C LYS A 86 10.54 0.61 9.46
N ASP A 87 11.81 1.00 9.43
CA ASP A 87 12.43 1.74 8.32
C ASP A 87 12.20 1.08 6.94
N GLY A 88 12.20 -0.25 6.87
CA GLY A 88 11.96 -0.99 5.62
C GLY A 88 10.53 -0.88 5.05
N TYR A 89 9.61 -0.27 5.79
CA TYR A 89 8.22 -0.09 5.39
C TYR A 89 7.81 1.38 5.21
N LEU A 90 8.68 2.34 5.53
CA LEU A 90 8.36 3.77 5.44
C LEU A 90 7.94 4.19 4.02
N ASP A 91 8.60 3.63 3.00
CA ASP A 91 8.28 3.89 1.59
C ASP A 91 7.16 3.00 1.03
N LYS A 92 6.73 2.01 1.83
CA LYS A 92 5.70 1.05 1.40
C LYS A 92 4.30 1.37 1.91
N PHE A 93 4.19 2.12 2.99
CA PHE A 93 2.89 2.48 3.55
C PHE A 93 2.58 3.95 3.31
N GLU A 94 1.34 4.23 2.96
CA GLU A 94 0.82 5.59 2.82
C GLU A 94 -0.61 5.67 3.32
N ILE A 95 -1.04 6.86 3.72
CA ILE A 95 -2.43 7.11 4.09
C ILE A 95 -3.04 8.04 3.05
N ILE A 96 -4.06 7.56 2.35
CA ILE A 96 -4.78 8.31 1.32
C ILE A 96 -6.23 8.48 1.77
N LYS A 97 -6.66 9.72 1.97
CA LYS A 97 -8.03 10.04 2.43
C LYS A 97 -8.45 9.30 3.70
N GLY A 98 -7.52 9.12 4.62
CA GLY A 98 -7.75 8.42 5.88
C GLY A 98 -7.65 6.89 5.82
N GLU A 99 -7.45 6.29 4.65
CA GLU A 99 -7.29 4.85 4.47
C GLU A 99 -5.82 4.47 4.36
N LEU A 100 -5.43 3.38 5.01
CA LEU A 100 -4.06 2.85 4.96
C LEU A 100 -3.87 1.99 3.71
N TYR A 101 -2.84 2.32 2.94
CA TYR A 101 -2.42 1.60 1.74
C TYR A 101 -1.05 0.98 1.93
N VAL A 102 -0.84 -0.16 1.31
CA VAL A 102 0.47 -0.79 1.15
C VAL A 102 0.87 -0.78 -0.32
N ASN A 103 2.04 -0.22 -0.61
CA ASN A 103 2.64 -0.15 -1.93
C ASN A 103 3.75 -1.19 -2.01
N THR A 104 3.52 -2.31 -2.67
CA THR A 104 4.50 -3.38 -2.74
C THR A 104 4.35 -4.23 -3.98
N ALA A 105 5.46 -4.73 -4.50
CA ALA A 105 5.49 -5.72 -5.57
C ALA A 105 5.67 -7.16 -5.04
N ASP A 106 5.85 -7.34 -3.73
CA ASP A 106 6.08 -8.64 -3.10
C ASP A 106 4.78 -9.43 -2.92
N ASP A 107 4.72 -10.65 -3.43
CA ASP A 107 3.53 -11.52 -3.38
C ASP A 107 3.10 -11.88 -1.96
N LEU A 108 4.04 -12.00 -1.02
CA LEU A 108 3.72 -12.37 0.35
C LEU A 108 3.12 -11.17 1.10
N GLU A 109 3.74 -9.99 0.95
CA GLU A 109 3.23 -8.74 1.53
C GLU A 109 1.83 -8.42 0.98
N ILE A 110 1.61 -8.58 -0.33
CA ILE A 110 0.29 -8.39 -0.95
C ILE A 110 -0.76 -9.31 -0.32
N ARG A 111 -0.45 -10.61 -0.22
CA ARG A 111 -1.40 -11.59 0.37
C ARG A 111 -1.70 -11.30 1.84
N VAL A 112 -0.69 -10.92 2.61
CA VAL A 112 -0.86 -10.55 4.02
C VAL A 112 -1.71 -9.29 4.14
N ALA A 113 -1.41 -8.25 3.38
CA ALA A 113 -2.17 -7.01 3.38
C ALA A 113 -3.65 -7.23 3.00
N GLN A 114 -3.91 -7.99 1.94
CA GLN A 114 -5.26 -8.37 1.52
C GLN A 114 -6.00 -9.18 2.59
N ALA A 115 -5.32 -10.13 3.23
CA ALA A 115 -5.91 -10.93 4.30
C ALA A 115 -6.29 -10.11 5.54
N LEU A 116 -5.59 -9.00 5.78
CA LEU A 116 -5.87 -8.04 6.86
C LEU A 116 -6.85 -6.93 6.44
N GLY A 117 -7.31 -6.92 5.19
CA GLY A 117 -8.24 -5.92 4.67
C GLY A 117 -7.62 -4.58 4.34
N LEU A 118 -6.29 -4.52 4.20
CA LEU A 118 -5.59 -3.32 3.74
C LEU A 118 -5.82 -3.09 2.25
N ASN A 119 -5.83 -1.82 1.87
CA ASN A 119 -5.75 -1.45 0.46
C ASN A 119 -4.34 -1.72 -0.06
N VAL A 120 -4.25 -2.31 -1.26
CA VAL A 120 -2.96 -2.69 -1.85
C VAL A 120 -2.79 -2.03 -3.21
N ASN A 121 -1.67 -1.34 -3.36
CA ASN A 121 -1.14 -0.95 -4.65
C ASN A 121 -0.02 -1.96 -4.99
N PRO A 122 -0.20 -2.82 -6.01
CA PRO A 122 0.75 -3.89 -6.32
C PRO A 122 1.97 -3.36 -7.11
N TYR A 123 2.52 -2.24 -6.68
CA TYR A 123 3.74 -1.61 -7.16
C TYR A 123 4.40 -0.80 -6.04
N LEU A 124 5.69 -0.55 -6.17
CA LEU A 124 6.48 0.24 -5.22
C LEU A 124 6.87 1.57 -5.88
N ILE A 125 6.56 2.68 -5.20
CA ILE A 125 6.99 4.03 -5.58
C ILE A 125 7.89 4.57 -4.48
N ILE A 126 9.09 5.05 -4.86
CA ILE A 126 10.04 5.70 -3.96
C ILE A 126 10.45 7.03 -4.59
N ASP A 127 10.32 8.13 -3.87
CA ASP A 127 10.67 9.48 -4.32
C ASP A 127 10.10 9.84 -5.71
N GLY A 128 8.86 9.45 -5.96
CA GLY A 128 8.19 9.69 -7.24
C GLY A 128 8.63 8.77 -8.38
N VAL A 129 9.52 7.81 -8.11
CA VAL A 129 9.94 6.80 -9.09
C VAL A 129 9.18 5.50 -8.85
N LEU A 130 8.44 5.01 -9.85
CA LEU A 130 7.84 3.68 -9.81
C LEU A 130 8.96 2.66 -10.04
N MET A 131 9.39 2.01 -8.95
CA MET A 131 10.57 1.14 -8.91
C MET A 131 10.28 -0.27 -9.43
N SER A 132 9.12 -0.82 -9.10
CA SER A 132 8.74 -2.17 -9.48
C SER A 132 7.23 -2.35 -9.43
N ALA A 133 6.70 -3.23 -10.27
CA ALA A 133 5.33 -3.70 -10.21
C ALA A 133 5.30 -5.22 -10.01
N ASN A 134 4.26 -5.71 -9.34
CA ASN A 134 4.08 -7.15 -9.18
C ASN A 134 3.88 -7.82 -10.54
N GLN A 135 4.52 -8.95 -10.77
CA GLN A 135 4.45 -9.66 -12.06
C GLN A 135 3.05 -10.16 -12.41
N ASN A 136 2.18 -10.33 -11.43
CA ASN A 136 0.79 -10.73 -11.62
C ASN A 136 -0.20 -9.57 -11.43
N LEU A 137 0.25 -8.32 -11.61
CA LEU A 137 -0.51 -7.10 -11.32
C LEU A 137 -1.88 -7.08 -11.98
N GLY A 138 -1.97 -7.39 -13.26
CA GLY A 138 -3.24 -7.44 -13.98
C GLY A 138 -4.20 -8.51 -13.46
N LEU A 139 -3.68 -9.63 -12.98
CA LEU A 139 -4.48 -10.71 -12.39
C LEU A 139 -4.95 -10.36 -10.98
N GLN A 140 -4.14 -9.64 -10.22
CA GLN A 140 -4.45 -9.26 -8.83
C GLN A 140 -5.47 -8.12 -8.75
N THR A 141 -5.35 -7.14 -9.62
CA THR A 141 -6.29 -6.01 -9.68
C THR A 141 -7.61 -6.37 -10.38
N GLY A 142 -7.66 -7.50 -11.10
CA GLY A 142 -8.80 -7.85 -11.94
C GLY A 142 -9.04 -6.89 -13.11
N SER A 143 -8.08 -6.00 -13.37
CA SER A 143 -8.12 -5.01 -14.44
C SER A 143 -6.97 -5.25 -15.43
N ASN A 144 -7.29 -5.22 -16.71
CA ASN A 144 -6.28 -5.26 -17.76
C ASN A 144 -5.64 -3.90 -18.05
N THR A 145 -6.11 -2.84 -17.39
CA THR A 145 -5.64 -1.46 -17.55
C THR A 145 -5.11 -0.95 -16.22
N LEU A 146 -3.89 -0.43 -16.23
CA LEU A 146 -3.28 0.27 -15.10
C LEU A 146 -3.18 1.76 -15.40
N THR A 147 -3.69 2.59 -14.51
CA THR A 147 -3.40 4.02 -14.51
C THR A 147 -2.29 4.30 -13.51
N ILE A 148 -1.16 4.81 -13.99
CA ILE A 148 -0.05 5.21 -13.12
C ILE A 148 -0.47 6.44 -12.31
N PRO A 149 -0.20 6.47 -10.98
CA PRO A 149 -0.54 7.62 -10.15
C PRO A 149 0.11 8.92 -10.60
N GLY A 150 -0.59 10.04 -10.44
CA GLY A 150 -0.07 11.37 -10.78
C GLY A 150 1.11 11.84 -9.92
N SER A 151 1.43 11.14 -8.83
CA SER A 151 2.64 11.36 -8.02
C SER A 151 3.91 10.82 -8.67
N VAL A 152 3.79 9.95 -9.69
CA VAL A 152 4.93 9.35 -10.37
C VAL A 152 5.52 10.34 -11.37
N THR A 153 6.82 10.58 -11.25
CA THR A 153 7.61 11.44 -12.16
C THR A 153 8.55 10.65 -13.06
N ALA A 154 8.88 9.40 -12.67
CA ALA A 154 9.69 8.51 -13.49
C ALA A 154 9.26 7.04 -13.33
N ILE A 155 9.46 6.26 -14.40
CA ILE A 155 9.30 4.80 -14.38
C ILE A 155 10.69 4.18 -14.37
N GLY A 156 10.96 3.38 -13.35
CA GLY A 156 12.25 2.75 -13.10
C GLY A 156 12.65 1.73 -14.16
N ALA A 157 13.93 1.41 -14.21
CA ALA A 157 14.44 0.39 -15.12
C ALA A 157 13.79 -0.98 -14.80
N GLY A 158 13.22 -1.63 -15.81
CA GLY A 158 12.57 -2.92 -15.66
C GLY A 158 11.30 -2.92 -14.78
N ALA A 159 10.76 -1.77 -14.40
CA ALA A 159 9.68 -1.66 -13.41
C ALA A 159 8.44 -2.51 -13.73
N PHE A 160 8.09 -2.64 -14.99
CA PHE A 160 6.99 -3.50 -15.48
C PHE A 160 7.47 -4.70 -16.28
N SER A 161 8.75 -5.07 -16.17
CA SER A 161 9.29 -6.16 -16.97
C SER A 161 8.57 -7.49 -16.70
N GLY A 162 8.00 -8.10 -17.75
CA GLY A 162 7.31 -9.40 -17.68
C GLY A 162 6.00 -9.42 -16.88
N VAL A 163 5.36 -8.28 -16.66
CA VAL A 163 4.06 -8.20 -15.96
C VAL A 163 2.98 -8.88 -16.79
N LYS A 164 2.18 -9.74 -16.13
CA LYS A 164 1.12 -10.55 -16.76
C LYS A 164 -0.26 -9.94 -16.55
N GLY A 165 -1.15 -10.20 -17.51
CA GLY A 165 -2.55 -9.80 -17.42
C GLY A 165 -2.80 -8.30 -17.66
N LEU A 166 -1.77 -7.53 -18.00
CA LEU A 166 -1.84 -6.10 -18.25
C LEU A 166 -1.81 -5.83 -19.75
N LYS A 167 -2.84 -5.17 -20.29
CA LYS A 167 -2.97 -4.86 -21.71
C LYS A 167 -2.76 -3.39 -22.02
N GLU A 168 -3.02 -2.53 -21.07
CA GLU A 168 -2.93 -1.09 -21.26
C GLU A 168 -2.30 -0.44 -20.02
N VAL A 169 -1.39 0.51 -20.24
CA VAL A 169 -0.83 1.36 -19.18
C VAL A 169 -1.07 2.81 -19.54
N ILE A 170 -1.85 3.50 -18.71
CA ILE A 170 -2.12 4.93 -18.86
C ILE A 170 -1.04 5.69 -18.08
N ILE A 171 -0.17 6.39 -18.81
CA ILE A 171 0.94 7.16 -18.26
C ILE A 171 0.52 8.63 -18.16
N PRO A 172 0.47 9.23 -16.95
CA PRO A 172 0.09 10.62 -16.78
C PRO A 172 1.19 11.56 -17.27
N GLY A 173 0.82 12.81 -17.58
CA GLY A 173 1.75 13.84 -18.02
C GLY A 173 2.81 14.27 -16.99
N THR A 174 2.71 13.81 -15.75
CA THR A 174 3.72 14.02 -14.70
C THR A 174 4.97 13.17 -14.89
N VAL A 175 4.87 12.06 -15.62
CA VAL A 175 6.02 11.18 -15.93
C VAL A 175 6.91 11.85 -16.96
N GLN A 176 8.12 12.17 -16.55
CA GLN A 176 9.14 12.85 -17.37
C GLN A 176 10.19 11.88 -17.92
N GLU A 177 10.35 10.72 -17.30
CA GLU A 177 11.37 9.73 -17.65
C GLU A 177 10.80 8.31 -17.63
N ILE A 178 11.12 7.53 -18.66
CA ILE A 178 10.92 6.08 -18.69
C ILE A 178 12.29 5.45 -18.90
N ARG A 179 12.77 4.70 -17.88
CA ARG A 179 14.13 4.15 -17.89
C ARG A 179 14.20 2.86 -18.70
N ALA A 180 15.44 2.39 -18.92
CA ALA A 180 15.73 1.23 -19.76
C ALA A 180 14.89 0.01 -19.35
N ASP A 181 14.39 -0.71 -20.33
CA ASP A 181 13.66 -1.96 -20.17
C ASP A 181 12.41 -1.91 -19.29
N ALA A 182 11.89 -0.68 -18.98
CA ALA A 182 10.75 -0.49 -18.08
C ALA A 182 9.56 -1.39 -18.41
N PHE A 183 9.30 -1.66 -19.67
CA PHE A 183 8.21 -2.51 -20.17
C PHE A 183 8.69 -3.71 -20.95
N SER A 184 9.94 -4.14 -20.79
CA SER A 184 10.47 -5.29 -21.53
C SER A 184 9.72 -6.58 -21.18
N TYR A 185 9.74 -7.54 -22.10
CA TYR A 185 9.09 -8.86 -21.93
C TYR A 185 7.58 -8.82 -21.65
N ASN A 186 6.90 -7.71 -21.93
CA ASN A 186 5.44 -7.64 -21.89
C ASN A 186 4.88 -8.02 -23.26
N THR A 187 4.28 -9.19 -23.35
CA THR A 187 3.70 -9.70 -24.60
C THR A 187 2.21 -9.36 -24.74
N GLU A 188 1.58 -8.85 -23.69
CA GLU A 188 0.15 -8.59 -23.63
C GLU A 188 -0.19 -7.09 -23.69
N ILE A 189 0.78 -6.19 -23.48
CA ILE A 189 0.54 -4.74 -23.56
C ILE A 189 0.38 -4.33 -25.03
N GLU A 190 -0.78 -3.74 -25.34
CA GLU A 190 -1.15 -3.29 -26.68
C GLU A 190 -1.06 -1.77 -26.84
N LYS A 191 -1.13 -1.01 -25.72
CA LYS A 191 -1.06 0.46 -25.65
C LYS A 191 -0.30 0.93 -24.43
#